data_4a7cb6cf4c795b2a3ef2319a2dcda25c
#
_entry.id   4a7cb6cf4c795b2a3ef2319a2dcda25c
#
_cell.length_a   1.000
_cell.length_b   1.000
_cell.length_c   1.000
_cell.angle_alpha   90.00
_cell.angle_beta   90.00
_cell.angle_gamma   90.00
#
_symmetry.space_group_name_H-M   'P 1'
#
loop_
_entity.id
_entity.type
_entity.pdbx_description
1 polymer ?
#
loop_
_entity_poly.entity_id
_entity_poly.type
_entity_poly.pdbx_seq_one_letter_code
_entity_poly.pdbx_strand_id
1 'polypeptide(L)'
;MKLNYDCIRDILLTVEEIPNRKDELILANFKSYKKMSKYNEEEIQYNALKLLQEEYVIGEEASGNNTTTVLFLTDLTWSGHELLNDIRSETVFNQTKEKIIKSVGSASLTIFQQLASTIVLKTLGL
;
A
#
# COMPACT_ATOMS: atom_id res chain seq x y z
N MET A 1 8.85 -3.12 -13.14
CA MET A 1 8.71 -2.00 -12.18
C MET A 1 9.13 -2.46 -10.79
N LYS A 2 9.50 -1.54 -9.95
CA LYS A 2 9.83 -1.83 -8.55
C LYS A 2 8.66 -1.43 -7.65
N LEU A 3 8.56 -2.08 -6.49
CA LEU A 3 7.63 -1.65 -5.46
C LEU A 3 7.99 -0.23 -5.00
N ASN A 4 6.97 0.59 -4.82
CA ASN A 4 7.12 1.93 -4.27
C ASN A 4 6.47 1.95 -2.90
N TYR A 5 7.27 1.99 -1.84
CA TYR A 5 6.76 1.93 -0.46
C TYR A 5 5.82 3.10 -0.14
N ASP A 6 6.12 4.30 -0.64
CA ASP A 6 5.24 5.47 -0.46
C ASP A 6 3.89 5.24 -1.10
N CYS A 7 3.88 4.71 -2.32
CA CYS A 7 2.64 4.40 -3.05
C CYS A 7 1.84 3.32 -2.32
N ILE A 8 2.50 2.27 -1.84
CA ILE A 8 1.86 1.19 -1.07
C ILE A 8 1.18 1.75 0.17
N ARG A 9 1.87 2.57 0.94
CA ARG A 9 1.31 3.19 2.14
C ARG A 9 0.09 4.04 1.80
N ASP A 10 0.19 4.86 0.77
CA ASP A 10 -0.91 5.74 0.36
C ASP A 10 -2.10 4.95 -0.19
N ILE A 11 -1.87 3.84 -0.90
CA ILE A 11 -2.96 2.95 -1.33
C ILE A 11 -3.69 2.38 -0.11
N LEU A 12 -2.96 1.87 0.86
CA LEU A 12 -3.55 1.28 2.06
C LEU A 12 -4.37 2.31 2.85
N LEU A 13 -3.83 3.53 3.02
CA LEU A 13 -4.54 4.62 3.67
C LEU A 13 -5.82 5.00 2.91
N THR A 14 -5.74 5.01 1.58
CA THR A 14 -6.89 5.37 0.73
C THR A 14 -7.97 4.30 0.80
N VAL A 15 -7.58 3.02 0.77
CA VAL A 15 -8.53 1.91 0.89
C VAL A 15 -9.20 1.93 2.27
N GLU A 16 -8.45 2.24 3.33
CA GLU A 16 -9.02 2.36 4.67
C GLU A 16 -10.10 3.44 4.76
N GLU A 17 -10.00 4.49 3.96
CA GLU A 17 -10.97 5.59 3.94
C GLU A 17 -12.30 5.24 3.26
N ILE A 18 -12.41 4.07 2.60
CA ILE A 18 -13.67 3.63 1.99
C ILE A 18 -14.71 3.47 3.11
N PRO A 19 -15.85 4.19 3.04
CA PRO A 19 -16.75 4.28 4.19
C PRO A 19 -17.49 3.00 4.53
N ASN A 20 -17.72 2.14 3.57
CA ASN A 20 -18.30 0.83 3.84
C ASN A 20 -17.89 -0.18 2.78
N ARG A 21 -18.03 -1.46 3.12
CA ARG A 21 -17.55 -2.57 2.31
C ARG A 21 -18.23 -2.69 0.94
N LYS A 22 -19.37 -2.06 0.73
CA LYS A 22 -20.09 -2.07 -0.54
C LYS A 22 -19.56 -1.06 -1.53
N ASP A 23 -18.84 -0.06 -1.03
CA ASP A 23 -18.21 0.93 -1.88
C ASP A 23 -16.93 0.36 -2.45
N GLU A 24 -16.60 0.78 -3.65
CA GLU A 24 -15.43 0.28 -4.36
C GLU A 24 -14.53 1.43 -4.77
N LEU A 25 -13.24 1.20 -4.64
CA LEU A 25 -12.24 2.08 -5.18
C LEU A 25 -11.87 1.58 -6.57
N ILE A 26 -12.28 2.31 -7.59
CA ILE A 26 -11.93 1.98 -8.97
C ILE A 26 -10.60 2.62 -9.30
N LEU A 27 -9.66 1.84 -9.87
CA LEU A 27 -8.31 2.33 -10.16
C LEU A 27 -8.30 3.63 -10.98
N ALA A 28 -9.20 3.76 -11.95
CA ALA A 28 -9.30 4.96 -12.76
C ALA A 28 -9.60 6.23 -11.94
N ASN A 29 -10.21 6.06 -10.77
CA ASN A 29 -10.57 7.15 -9.88
C ASN A 29 -9.55 7.39 -8.76
N PHE A 30 -8.50 6.59 -8.66
CA PHE A 30 -7.49 6.73 -7.62
C PHE A 30 -6.91 8.13 -7.55
N LYS A 31 -6.66 8.74 -8.71
CA LYS A 31 -6.07 10.08 -8.76
C LYS A 31 -6.98 11.18 -8.21
N SER A 32 -8.29 10.93 -8.07
CA SER A 32 -9.19 11.87 -7.43
C SER A 32 -8.95 11.96 -5.92
N TYR A 33 -8.30 10.97 -5.35
CA TYR A 33 -7.92 10.98 -3.94
C TYR A 33 -6.59 11.74 -3.78
N LYS A 34 -6.58 12.68 -2.85
CA LYS A 34 -5.44 13.56 -2.65
C LYS A 34 -4.12 12.80 -2.45
N LYS A 35 -4.14 11.73 -1.67
CA LYS A 35 -2.96 10.93 -1.39
C LYS A 35 -2.38 10.25 -2.62
N MET A 36 -3.21 9.99 -3.63
CA MET A 36 -2.81 9.25 -4.82
C MET A 36 -2.45 10.16 -6.00
N SER A 37 -2.73 11.47 -5.91
CA SER A 37 -2.58 12.39 -7.03
C SER A 37 -1.14 12.57 -7.50
N LYS A 38 -0.16 12.29 -6.66
CA LYS A 38 1.26 12.46 -6.98
C LYS A 38 1.87 11.28 -7.76
N TYR A 39 1.14 10.18 -7.88
CA TYR A 39 1.62 8.99 -8.59
C TYR A 39 1.01 8.91 -9.98
N ASN A 40 1.76 8.32 -10.95
CA ASN A 40 1.18 8.05 -12.24
C ASN A 40 0.30 6.80 -12.18
N GLU A 41 -0.53 6.63 -13.19
CA GLU A 41 -1.51 5.54 -13.23
C GLU A 41 -0.85 4.16 -13.24
N GLU A 42 0.24 4.00 -13.98
CA GLU A 42 0.95 2.73 -14.07
C GLU A 42 1.55 2.31 -12.73
N GLU A 43 2.09 3.27 -11.99
CA GLU A 43 2.67 3.05 -10.68
C GLU A 43 1.60 2.63 -9.66
N ILE A 44 0.46 3.32 -9.67
CA ILE A 44 -0.68 2.97 -8.82
C ILE A 44 -1.17 1.56 -9.14
N GLN A 45 -1.36 1.28 -10.43
CA GLN A 45 -1.84 -0.03 -10.89
C GLN A 45 -0.90 -1.15 -10.48
N TYR A 46 0.40 -0.98 -10.68
CA TYR A 46 1.39 -1.99 -10.34
C TYR A 46 1.39 -2.32 -8.85
N ASN A 47 1.47 -1.29 -8.01
CA ASN A 47 1.52 -1.48 -6.57
C ASN A 47 0.20 -2.02 -6.01
N ALA A 48 -0.93 -1.54 -6.52
CA ALA A 48 -2.25 -2.05 -6.12
C ALA A 48 -2.42 -3.53 -6.49
N LEU A 49 -1.98 -3.90 -7.70
CA LEU A 49 -2.06 -5.30 -8.13
C LEU A 49 -1.19 -6.20 -7.26
N LYS A 50 0.02 -5.76 -6.89
CA LYS A 50 0.89 -6.53 -6.00
C LYS A 50 0.25 -6.71 -4.61
N LEU A 51 -0.37 -5.67 -4.08
CA LEU A 51 -1.08 -5.76 -2.80
C LEU A 51 -2.26 -6.74 -2.89
N LEU A 52 -2.97 -6.75 -4.02
CA LEU A 52 -4.07 -7.68 -4.24
C LEU A 52 -3.57 -9.13 -4.34
N GLN A 53 -2.50 -9.36 -5.11
CA GLN A 53 -1.91 -10.69 -5.28
C GLN A 53 -1.41 -11.29 -3.96
N GLU A 54 -0.85 -10.47 -3.09
CA GLU A 54 -0.35 -10.90 -1.78
C GLU A 54 -1.39 -10.80 -0.68
N GLU A 55 -2.64 -10.53 -1.04
CA GLU A 55 -3.77 -10.53 -0.12
C GLU A 55 -3.66 -9.51 1.01
N TYR A 56 -3.09 -8.34 0.73
CA TYR A 56 -3.14 -7.21 1.65
C TYR A 56 -4.43 -6.40 1.50
N VAL A 57 -5.06 -6.48 0.34
CA VAL A 57 -6.33 -5.81 0.06
C VAL A 57 -7.32 -6.81 -0.53
N ILE A 58 -8.60 -6.52 -0.35
CA ILE A 58 -9.71 -7.26 -0.96
C ILE A 58 -10.13 -6.49 -2.20
N GLY A 59 -10.27 -7.20 -3.29
CA GLY A 59 -10.68 -6.58 -4.54
C GLY A 59 -10.69 -7.57 -5.68
N GLU A 60 -10.89 -7.05 -6.88
CA GLU A 60 -10.98 -7.85 -8.09
C GLU A 60 -10.27 -7.15 -9.23
N GLU A 61 -9.71 -7.96 -10.11
CA GLU A 61 -9.14 -7.52 -11.38
C GLU A 61 -10.10 -7.96 -12.49
N ALA A 62 -10.60 -7.00 -13.27
CA ALA A 62 -11.45 -7.26 -14.40
C ALA A 62 -10.73 -6.87 -15.70
N SER A 63 -10.55 -7.81 -16.63
CA SER A 63 -10.00 -7.53 -17.94
C SER A 63 -11.10 -7.61 -18.99
N GLY A 64 -11.24 -6.55 -19.78
CA GLY A 64 -12.11 -6.55 -20.94
C GLY A 64 -11.42 -7.13 -22.17
N ASN A 65 -12.20 -7.33 -23.24
CA ASN A 65 -11.72 -7.92 -24.50
C ASN A 65 -10.62 -7.11 -25.20
N ASN A 66 -10.35 -5.88 -24.76
CA ASN A 66 -9.40 -4.96 -25.37
C ASN A 66 -8.37 -4.43 -24.37
N THR A 67 -7.88 -5.27 -23.48
CA THR A 67 -6.64 -5.04 -22.73
C THR A 67 -6.64 -4.02 -21.59
N THR A 68 -7.73 -3.35 -21.27
CA THR A 68 -7.74 -2.47 -20.12
C THR A 68 -8.10 -3.26 -18.87
N THR A 69 -7.12 -3.47 -18.01
CA THR A 69 -7.35 -4.08 -16.70
C THR A 69 -7.91 -3.00 -15.76
N VAL A 70 -9.04 -3.30 -15.15
CA VAL A 70 -9.63 -2.43 -14.12
C VAL A 70 -9.49 -3.14 -12.78
N LEU A 71 -8.96 -2.43 -11.81
CA LEU A 71 -8.86 -2.92 -10.44
C LEU A 71 -9.94 -2.27 -9.59
N PHE A 72 -10.64 -3.10 -8.82
CA PHE A 72 -11.63 -2.69 -7.83
C PHE A 72 -11.12 -3.11 -6.47
N LEU A 73 -10.93 -2.17 -5.56
CA LEU A 73 -10.51 -2.43 -4.20
C LEU A 73 -11.63 -2.05 -3.25
N THR A 74 -11.93 -2.91 -2.29
CA THR A 74 -13.07 -2.70 -1.39
C THR A 74 -12.67 -2.58 0.08
N ASP A 75 -11.62 -3.25 0.51
CA ASP A 75 -11.25 -3.27 1.92
C ASP A 75 -9.80 -3.72 2.09
N LEU A 76 -9.27 -3.55 3.30
CA LEU A 76 -8.03 -4.16 3.73
C LEU A 76 -8.33 -5.56 4.26
N THR A 77 -7.39 -6.49 4.04
CA THR A 77 -7.41 -7.77 4.75
C THR A 77 -6.87 -7.57 6.16
N TRP A 78 -6.90 -8.63 6.98
CA TRP A 78 -6.24 -8.59 8.28
C TRP A 78 -4.76 -8.25 8.13
N SER A 79 -4.08 -8.89 7.20
CA SER A 79 -2.66 -8.60 6.92
C SER A 79 -2.44 -7.16 6.45
N GLY A 80 -3.37 -6.63 5.66
CA GLY A 80 -3.34 -5.24 5.23
C GLY A 80 -3.46 -4.27 6.39
N HIS A 81 -4.35 -4.55 7.33
CA HIS A 81 -4.49 -3.75 8.55
C HIS A 81 -3.22 -3.81 9.41
N GLU A 82 -2.63 -4.98 9.56
CA GLU A 82 -1.38 -5.12 10.33
C GLU A 82 -0.23 -4.36 9.68
N LEU A 83 -0.06 -4.50 8.38
CA LEU A 83 0.97 -3.76 7.65
C LEU A 83 0.76 -2.24 7.81
N LEU A 84 -0.47 -1.77 7.59
CA LEU A 84 -0.76 -0.34 7.70
C LEU A 84 -0.51 0.17 9.11
N ASN A 85 -0.86 -0.59 10.13
CA ASN A 85 -0.61 -0.16 11.51
C ASN A 85 0.88 -0.03 11.80
N ASP A 86 1.72 -0.90 11.24
CA ASP A 86 3.17 -0.82 11.41
C ASP A 86 3.80 0.38 10.68
N ILE A 87 3.22 0.81 9.56
CA ILE A 87 3.76 1.88 8.73
C ILE A 87 2.91 3.15 8.73
N ARG A 88 1.86 3.21 9.53
CA ARG A 88 0.95 4.36 9.58
C ARG A 88 1.66 5.64 10.01
N SER A 89 2.48 5.56 11.04
CA SER A 89 3.25 6.71 11.50
C SER A 89 4.22 7.16 10.43
N GLU A 90 4.11 8.41 10.02
CA GLU A 90 5.02 8.97 9.02
C GLU A 90 6.46 8.94 9.50
N THR A 91 6.68 9.20 10.79
CA THR A 91 8.02 9.15 11.39
C THR A 91 8.61 7.74 11.32
N VAL A 92 7.85 6.74 11.76
CA VAL A 92 8.29 5.34 11.70
C VAL A 92 8.53 4.91 10.25
N PHE A 93 7.62 5.25 9.35
CA PHE A 93 7.73 4.92 7.94
C PHE A 93 9.00 5.50 7.33
N ASN A 94 9.27 6.78 7.58
CA ASN A 94 10.44 7.46 7.03
C ASN A 94 11.74 6.91 7.62
N GLN A 95 11.78 6.61 8.91
CA GLN A 95 12.93 5.98 9.55
C GLN A 95 13.22 4.60 8.96
N THR A 96 12.18 3.80 8.74
CA THR A 96 12.30 2.48 8.15
C THR A 96 12.86 2.57 6.72
N LYS A 97 12.27 3.43 5.92
CA LYS A 97 12.68 3.63 4.53
C LYS A 97 14.13 4.10 4.44
N GLU A 98 14.50 5.09 5.23
CA GLU A 98 15.86 5.63 5.25
C GLU A 98 16.87 4.57 5.65
N LYS A 99 16.59 3.78 6.67
CA LYS A 99 17.49 2.74 7.14
C LYS A 99 17.73 1.66 6.07
N ILE A 100 16.68 1.26 5.37
CA ILE A 100 16.79 0.30 4.27
C ILE A 100 17.63 0.86 3.13
N ILE A 101 17.33 2.07 2.70
CA ILE A 101 18.03 2.70 1.58
C ILE A 101 19.53 2.84 1.88
N LYS A 102 19.87 3.29 3.08
CA LYS A 102 21.28 3.49 3.46
C LYS A 102 22.04 2.18 3.65
N SER A 103 21.36 1.13 4.12
CA SER A 103 22.05 -0.11 4.48
C SER A 103 22.13 -1.11 3.32
N VAL A 104 21.05 -1.29 2.57
CA VAL A 104 20.95 -2.33 1.54
C VAL A 104 20.35 -1.86 0.21
N GLY A 105 19.87 -0.61 0.15
CA GLY A 105 19.28 -0.03 -1.05
C GLY A 105 17.80 -0.34 -1.19
N SER A 106 17.40 -1.59 -1.09
CA SER A 106 16.00 -1.99 -1.11
C SER A 106 15.80 -3.28 -0.34
N ALA A 107 14.55 -3.59 0.01
CA ALA A 107 14.19 -4.80 0.75
C ALA A 107 12.78 -5.24 0.35
N SER A 108 12.46 -6.51 0.63
CA SER A 108 11.11 -7.01 0.44
C SER A 108 10.12 -6.29 1.36
N LEU A 109 8.84 -6.34 1.01
CA LEU A 109 7.81 -5.74 1.86
C LEU A 109 7.75 -6.41 3.22
N THR A 110 8.00 -7.71 3.29
CA THR A 110 8.08 -8.46 4.56
C THR A 110 9.18 -7.91 5.45
N ILE A 111 10.37 -7.68 4.91
CA ILE A 111 11.49 -7.11 5.68
C ILE A 111 11.17 -5.67 6.09
N PHE A 112 10.57 -4.89 5.19
CA PHE A 112 10.15 -3.53 5.50
C PHE A 112 9.21 -3.52 6.70
N GLN A 113 8.20 -4.38 6.70
CA GLN A 113 7.23 -4.48 7.78
C GLN A 113 7.89 -4.90 9.09
N GLN A 114 8.78 -5.89 9.06
CA GLN A 114 9.49 -6.36 10.26
C GLN A 114 10.31 -5.25 10.89
N LEU A 115 11.02 -4.48 10.07
CA LEU A 115 11.81 -3.35 10.58
C LEU A 115 10.92 -2.26 11.14
N ALA A 116 9.84 -1.92 10.44
CA ALA A 116 8.87 -0.94 10.92
C ALA A 116 8.26 -1.36 12.26
N SER A 117 7.88 -2.62 12.37
CA SER A 117 7.35 -3.20 13.62
C SER A 117 8.36 -3.07 14.77
N THR A 118 9.63 -3.34 14.51
CA THR A 118 10.69 -3.18 15.51
C THR A 118 10.82 -1.73 15.97
N ILE A 119 10.75 -0.77 15.03
CA ILE A 119 10.82 0.65 15.35
C ILE A 119 9.60 1.09 16.16
N VAL A 120 8.42 0.60 15.82
CA VAL A 120 7.20 0.84 16.61
C VAL A 120 7.39 0.38 18.05
N LEU A 121 7.89 -0.84 18.23
CA LEU A 121 8.13 -1.39 19.57
C LEU A 121 9.09 -0.51 20.37
N LYS A 122 10.18 -0.07 19.76
CA LYS A 122 11.15 0.82 20.42
C LYS A 122 10.52 2.17 20.78
N THR A 123 9.70 2.71 19.89
CA THR A 123 8.98 3.97 20.13
C THR A 123 8.04 3.86 21.33
N LEU A 124 7.45 2.67 21.52
CA LEU A 124 6.60 2.36 22.65
C LEU A 124 7.36 2.02 23.95
N GLY A 125 8.69 1.98 23.89
CA GLY A 125 9.51 1.64 25.03
C GLY A 125 9.67 0.14 25.27
N LEU A 126 9.38 -0.65 24.26
CA LEU A 126 9.44 -2.12 24.38
C LEU A 126 10.67 -2.71 23.59
#